data_a332466cc2b8a553dc3206f60a386747
#
_entry.id   a332466cc2b8a553dc3206f60a386747
#
_cell.length_a   1.000
_cell.length_b   1.000
_cell.length_c   1.000
_cell.angle_alpha   90.00
_cell.angle_beta   90.00
_cell.angle_gamma   90.00
#
_symmetry.space_group_name_H-M   'P 1'
#
loop_
_entity.id
_entity.type
_entity.pdbx_description
1 polymer ?
#
loop_
_entity_poly.entity_id
_entity_poly.type
_entity_poly.pdbx_seq_one_letter_code
_entity_poly.pdbx_strand_id
1 'polypeptide(L)'
;MPIDSKNIHHETNKLLSAALEIESDEITEDLHIDNTPSWDSFGHLRLVVGIESKFNVQLKPTEIESILDYQSIYAIVDRFINE
;
A
#
# COMPACT_ATOMS: atom_id res chain seq x y z
N MET A 1 12.30 4.51 17.86
CA MET A 1 12.26 5.74 17.07
C MET A 1 11.36 5.57 15.87
N PRO A 2 10.43 6.48 15.65
CA PRO A 2 9.61 6.37 14.44
C PRO A 2 10.45 6.63 13.18
N ILE A 3 10.07 5.93 12.10
CA ILE A 3 10.67 6.15 10.79
C ILE A 3 10.06 7.41 10.20
N ASP A 4 10.86 8.24 9.55
CA ASP A 4 10.37 9.49 8.97
C ASP A 4 9.49 9.24 7.73
N SER A 5 8.76 10.26 7.31
CA SER A 5 7.79 10.13 6.21
C SER A 5 8.44 9.75 4.89
N LYS A 6 9.70 10.10 4.67
CA LYS A 6 10.41 9.75 3.44
C LYS A 6 10.57 8.23 3.32
N ASN A 7 10.91 7.57 4.43
CA ASN A 7 11.05 6.12 4.45
C ASN A 7 9.70 5.43 4.32
N ILE A 8 8.65 6.01 4.90
CA ILE A 8 7.30 5.47 4.78
C ILE A 8 6.83 5.55 3.33
N HIS A 9 7.08 6.66 2.64
CA HIS A 9 6.77 6.80 1.22
C HIS A 9 7.52 5.75 0.39
N HIS A 10 8.79 5.54 0.69
CA HIS A 10 9.60 4.55 -0.03
C HIS A 10 9.01 3.15 0.12
N GLU A 11 8.66 2.76 1.34
CA GLU A 11 8.08 1.44 1.60
C GLU A 11 6.70 1.28 0.97
N THR A 12 5.88 2.34 1.02
CA THR A 12 4.57 2.36 0.37
C THR A 12 4.71 2.16 -1.13
N ASN A 13 5.64 2.88 -1.75
CA ASN A 13 5.88 2.80 -3.20
C ASN A 13 6.37 1.42 -3.60
N LYS A 14 7.22 0.79 -2.80
CA LYS A 14 7.69 -0.57 -3.07
C LYS A 14 6.53 -1.57 -3.08
N LEU A 15 5.64 -1.46 -2.09
CA LEU A 15 4.48 -2.34 -2.01
C LEU A 15 3.57 -2.16 -3.23
N LEU A 16 3.29 -0.92 -3.60
CA LEU A 16 2.43 -0.61 -4.74
C LEU A 16 3.04 -1.08 -6.06
N SER A 17 4.32 -0.81 -6.25
CA SER A 17 5.01 -1.21 -7.47
C SER A 17 4.99 -2.72 -7.65
N ALA A 18 5.27 -3.46 -6.59
CA ALA A 18 5.28 -4.92 -6.63
C ALA A 18 3.87 -5.50 -6.85
N ALA A 19 2.89 -4.97 -6.13
CA ALA A 19 1.53 -5.53 -6.17
C ALA A 19 0.79 -5.19 -7.46
N LEU A 20 0.95 -3.97 -7.94
CA LEU A 20 0.21 -3.46 -9.10
C LEU A 20 1.01 -3.50 -10.41
N GLU A 21 2.27 -3.91 -10.33
CA GLU A 21 3.15 -4.02 -11.49
C GLU A 21 3.28 -2.71 -12.25
N ILE A 22 3.45 -1.61 -11.50
CA ILE A 22 3.64 -0.27 -12.08
C ILE A 22 5.01 0.26 -11.67
N GLU A 23 5.53 1.16 -12.50
CA GLU A 23 6.83 1.77 -12.22
C GLU A 23 6.73 2.77 -11.07
N SER A 24 7.80 2.88 -10.30
CA SER A 24 7.83 3.79 -9.16
C SER A 24 7.50 5.23 -9.54
N ASP A 25 7.92 5.67 -10.72
CA ASP A 25 7.68 7.04 -11.17
C ASP A 25 6.24 7.29 -11.58
N GLU A 26 5.44 6.23 -11.73
CA GLU A 26 4.01 6.35 -11.99
C GLU A 26 3.20 6.48 -10.70
N ILE A 27 3.82 6.27 -9.56
CA ILE A 27 3.14 6.30 -8.26
C ILE A 27 3.19 7.72 -7.70
N THR A 28 2.01 8.32 -7.54
CA THR A 28 1.85 9.65 -6.96
C THR A 28 0.89 9.58 -5.80
N GLU A 29 0.80 10.65 -5.02
CA GLU A 29 -0.13 10.72 -3.90
C GLU A 29 -1.58 10.81 -4.35
N ASP A 30 -1.81 11.01 -5.66
CA ASP A 30 -3.15 11.01 -6.26
C ASP A 30 -3.59 9.62 -6.71
N LEU A 31 -2.76 8.61 -6.55
CA LEU A 31 -3.07 7.24 -6.95
C LEU A 31 -4.32 6.76 -6.25
N HIS A 32 -5.25 6.19 -7.03
CA HIS A 32 -6.54 5.74 -6.52
C HIS A 32 -6.97 4.50 -7.32
N ILE A 33 -7.72 3.63 -6.69
CA ILE A 33 -8.19 2.40 -7.33
C ILE A 33 -8.96 2.70 -8.63
N ASP A 34 -9.71 3.81 -8.65
CA ASP A 34 -10.51 4.17 -9.81
C ASP A 34 -9.70 4.74 -10.98
N ASN A 35 -8.45 5.19 -10.74
CA ASN A 35 -7.62 5.75 -11.80
C ASN A 35 -6.40 4.89 -12.15
N THR A 36 -6.36 3.66 -11.63
CA THR A 36 -5.21 2.76 -11.81
C THR A 36 -5.71 1.43 -12.38
N PRO A 37 -5.60 1.21 -13.69
CA PRO A 37 -6.16 0.01 -14.32
C PRO A 37 -5.65 -1.32 -13.74
N SER A 38 -4.41 -1.37 -13.31
CA SER A 38 -3.85 -2.59 -12.71
C SER A 38 -4.34 -2.86 -11.29
N TRP A 39 -5.03 -1.89 -10.69
CA TRP A 39 -5.60 -2.05 -9.36
C TRP A 39 -7.01 -2.64 -9.50
N ASP A 40 -7.06 -3.87 -9.96
CA ASP A 40 -8.27 -4.68 -10.06
C ASP A 40 -8.34 -5.62 -8.85
N SER A 41 -9.23 -6.61 -8.91
CA SER A 41 -9.41 -7.55 -7.80
C SER A 41 -8.12 -8.31 -7.48
N PHE A 42 -7.38 -8.71 -8.51
CA PHE A 42 -6.11 -9.42 -8.31
C PHE A 42 -5.03 -8.50 -7.77
N GLY A 43 -4.96 -7.27 -8.29
CA GLY A 43 -4.02 -6.29 -7.80
C GLY A 43 -4.26 -5.96 -6.33
N HIS A 44 -5.54 -5.80 -5.98
CA HIS A 44 -5.93 -5.54 -4.60
C HIS A 44 -5.52 -6.69 -3.67
N LEU A 45 -5.77 -7.92 -4.10
CA LEU A 45 -5.39 -9.10 -3.32
C LEU A 45 -3.87 -9.18 -3.14
N ARG A 46 -3.10 -8.94 -4.21
CA ARG A 46 -1.65 -8.94 -4.11
C ARG A 46 -1.14 -7.87 -3.14
N LEU A 47 -1.79 -6.71 -3.14
CA LEU A 47 -1.43 -5.62 -2.24
C LEU A 47 -1.67 -6.01 -0.79
N VAL A 48 -2.83 -6.61 -0.50
CA VAL A 48 -3.16 -7.09 0.85
C VAL A 48 -2.15 -8.14 1.31
N VAL A 49 -1.87 -9.13 0.46
CA VAL A 49 -0.90 -10.18 0.77
C VAL A 49 0.49 -9.59 1.00
N GLY A 50 0.87 -8.59 0.19
CA GLY A 50 2.16 -7.92 0.33
C GLY A 50 2.30 -7.22 1.68
N ILE A 51 1.25 -6.52 2.10
CA ILE A 51 1.25 -5.84 3.40
C ILE A 51 1.34 -6.87 4.53
N GLU A 52 0.52 -7.91 4.46
CA GLU A 52 0.49 -8.94 5.51
C GLU A 52 1.83 -9.67 5.62
N SER A 53 2.45 -9.98 4.49
CA SER A 53 3.76 -10.65 4.47
C SER A 53 4.86 -9.74 5.01
N LYS A 54 4.86 -8.48 4.58
CA LYS A 54 5.92 -7.56 4.95
C LYS A 54 5.96 -7.30 6.45
N PHE A 55 4.80 -7.14 7.06
CA PHE A 55 4.71 -6.79 8.47
C PHE A 55 4.32 -7.96 9.38
N ASN A 56 4.13 -9.14 8.79
CA ASN A 56 3.73 -10.33 9.52
C ASN A 56 2.46 -10.07 10.33
N VAL A 57 1.45 -9.53 9.68
CA VAL A 57 0.17 -9.17 10.28
C VAL A 57 -0.97 -9.74 9.44
N GLN A 58 -2.17 -9.70 10.00
CA GLN A 58 -3.38 -10.08 9.29
C GLN A 58 -4.34 -8.89 9.33
N LEU A 59 -4.75 -8.42 8.15
CA LEU A 59 -5.67 -7.29 8.04
C LEU A 59 -7.10 -7.77 8.23
N LYS A 60 -7.90 -6.94 8.90
CA LYS A 60 -9.32 -7.20 9.07
C LYS A 60 -10.05 -6.88 7.76
N PRO A 61 -11.20 -7.54 7.51
CA PRO A 61 -11.99 -7.23 6.30
C PRO A 61 -12.30 -5.75 6.13
N THR A 62 -12.62 -5.05 7.23
CA THR A 62 -12.89 -3.61 7.16
C THR A 62 -11.68 -2.80 6.72
N GLU A 63 -10.49 -3.24 7.14
CA GLU A 63 -9.24 -2.59 6.73
C GLU A 63 -8.98 -2.82 5.24
N ILE A 64 -9.21 -4.05 4.78
CA ILE A 64 -9.01 -4.42 3.37
C ILE A 64 -9.92 -3.58 2.48
N GLU A 65 -11.18 -3.39 2.89
CA GLU A 65 -12.15 -2.60 2.14
C GLU A 65 -11.81 -1.11 2.12
N SER A 66 -11.05 -0.63 3.10
CA SER A 66 -10.69 0.78 3.20
C SER A 66 -9.47 1.17 2.36
N ILE A 67 -8.78 0.18 1.78
CA ILE A 67 -7.60 0.43 0.96
C ILE A 67 -8.05 0.82 -0.44
N LEU A 68 -8.15 2.12 -0.70
CA LEU A 68 -8.68 2.64 -1.96
C LEU A 68 -7.75 3.61 -2.68
N ASP A 69 -6.75 4.13 -1.97
CA ASP A 69 -5.88 5.16 -2.53
C ASP A 69 -4.50 5.11 -1.86
N TYR A 70 -3.62 6.00 -2.32
CA TYR A 70 -2.27 6.09 -1.78
C TYR A 70 -2.27 6.38 -0.28
N GLN A 71 -3.10 7.32 0.16
CA GLN A 71 -3.11 7.76 1.55
C GLN A 71 -3.53 6.64 2.51
N SER A 72 -4.50 5.82 2.12
CA SER A 72 -4.93 4.70 2.97
C SER A 72 -3.82 3.67 3.13
N ILE A 73 -3.05 3.42 2.08
CA ILE A 73 -1.92 2.49 2.15
C ILE A 73 -0.79 3.09 2.97
N TYR A 74 -0.49 4.36 2.74
CA TYR A 74 0.52 5.07 3.52
C TYR A 74 0.22 5.00 5.02
N ALA A 75 -1.04 5.22 5.39
CA ALA A 75 -1.46 5.18 6.79
C ALA A 75 -1.25 3.80 7.41
N ILE A 76 -1.54 2.74 6.66
CA ILE A 76 -1.32 1.36 7.13
C ILE A 76 0.18 1.09 7.30
N VAL A 77 0.98 1.48 6.33
CA VAL A 77 2.43 1.28 6.38
C VAL A 77 3.02 2.05 7.56
N ASP A 78 2.61 3.31 7.73
CA ASP A 78 3.04 4.15 8.85
C ASP A 78 2.73 3.48 10.18
N ARG A 79 1.50 2.99 10.32
CA ARG A 79 1.07 2.33 11.55
C ARG A 79 1.95 1.14 11.90
N PHE A 80 2.20 0.25 10.94
CA PHE A 80 2.95 -0.97 11.22
C PHE A 80 4.44 -0.72 11.37
N ILE A 81 5.00 0.27 10.68
CA ILE A 81 6.41 0.60 10.82
C ILE A 81 6.69 1.22 12.19
N ASN A 82 5.79 2.08 12.66
CA ASN A 82 5.99 2.85 13.88
C ASN A 82 5.26 2.29 15.10
N GLU A 83 4.76 1.09 14.98
CA GLU A 83 4.09 0.40 16.09
C GLU A 83 5.07 -0.10 17.13
#